data_1d55dba2f5c0db4cb93ef7b86ec992b9
#
_entry.id   1d55dba2f5c0db4cb93ef7b86ec992b9
#
_cell.length_a   1.000
_cell.length_b   1.000
_cell.length_c   1.000
_cell.angle_alpha   90.00
_cell.angle_beta   90.00
_cell.angle_gamma   90.00
#
_symmetry.space_group_name_H-M   'P 1'
#
loop_
_entity.id
_entity.type
_entity.pdbx_description
1 polymer ?
#
loop_
_entity_poly.entity_id
_entity_poly.type
_entity_poly.pdbx_seq_one_letter_code
_entity_poly.pdbx_strand_id
1 'polypeptide(L)'
;MYFVKVYVTYKDSVLDPQGEAVKNAVHRLGYETVEDIRIGKYFEIQVSAEASAVEETIEEICDKLLANVKMETYRYEIEQLEGI
;
A
#
# COMPACT_ATOMS: atom_id res chain seq x y z
N MET A 1 18.99 9.85 -6.04
CA MET A 1 17.52 9.95 -6.04
C MET A 1 16.92 8.55 -6.10
N TYR A 2 15.95 8.30 -5.29
CA TYR A 2 15.26 7.01 -5.25
C TYR A 2 13.77 7.21 -5.44
N PHE A 3 13.16 6.26 -6.13
CA PHE A 3 11.71 6.23 -6.32
C PHE A 3 11.16 5.06 -5.53
N VAL A 4 10.23 5.33 -4.63
CA VAL A 4 9.68 4.32 -3.72
C VAL A 4 8.18 4.20 -3.95
N LYS A 5 7.71 2.98 -4.14
CA LYS A 5 6.29 2.67 -4.23
C LYS A 5 5.88 2.00 -2.93
N VAL A 6 4.88 2.56 -2.26
CA VAL A 6 4.37 2.01 -1.00
C VAL A 6 2.93 1.57 -1.18
N TYR A 7 2.63 0.35 -0.76
CA TYR A 7 1.30 -0.24 -0.83
C TYR A 7 0.81 -0.50 0.58
N VAL A 8 -0.34 0.07 0.93
CA VAL A 8 -0.93 -0.06 2.26
C VAL A 8 -2.30 -0.71 2.14
N THR A 9 -2.52 -1.81 2.87
CA THR A 9 -3.81 -2.51 2.89
C THR A 9 -4.16 -2.89 4.32
N TYR A 10 -5.44 -3.18 4.58
CA TYR A 10 -5.84 -3.75 5.86
C TYR A 10 -5.18 -5.12 6.06
N LYS A 11 -4.88 -5.43 7.32
CA LYS A 11 -4.41 -6.77 7.68
C LYS A 11 -5.47 -7.81 7.33
N ASP A 12 -5.04 -9.02 7.03
CA ASP A 12 -5.96 -10.10 6.65
C ASP A 12 -7.02 -10.38 7.71
N SER A 13 -6.68 -10.16 8.97
CA SER A 13 -7.60 -10.39 10.09
C SER A 13 -8.60 -9.26 10.31
N VAL A 14 -8.47 -8.15 9.57
CA VAL A 14 -9.33 -6.97 9.73
C VAL A 14 -10.30 -6.90 8.56
N LEU A 15 -11.57 -6.67 8.87
CA LEU A 15 -12.59 -6.50 7.84
C LEU A 15 -12.35 -5.20 7.07
N ASP A 16 -12.42 -5.29 5.74
CA ASP A 16 -12.34 -4.15 4.84
C ASP A 16 -13.75 -3.80 4.36
N PRO A 17 -14.44 -2.85 5.02
CA PRO A 17 -15.83 -2.56 4.66
C PRO A 17 -15.99 -1.97 3.26
N GLN A 18 -14.99 -1.22 2.77
CA GLN A 18 -15.05 -0.67 1.42
C GLN A 18 -14.86 -1.77 0.38
N GLY A 19 -13.92 -2.69 0.61
CA GLY A 19 -13.71 -3.83 -0.27
C GLY A 19 -14.92 -4.72 -0.34
N GLU A 20 -15.58 -4.96 0.81
CA GLU A 20 -16.82 -5.73 0.85
C GLU A 20 -17.94 -5.06 0.06
N ALA A 21 -18.09 -3.74 0.18
CA ALA A 21 -19.11 -3.01 -0.57
C ALA A 21 -18.89 -3.12 -2.08
N VAL A 22 -17.65 -3.00 -2.52
CA VAL A 22 -17.31 -3.13 -3.94
C VAL A 22 -17.55 -4.56 -4.42
N LYS A 23 -17.19 -5.56 -3.62
CA LYS A 23 -17.44 -6.97 -3.95
C LYS A 23 -18.93 -7.22 -4.14
N ASN A 24 -19.76 -6.72 -3.24
CA ASN A 24 -21.21 -6.88 -3.35
C ASN A 24 -21.76 -6.21 -4.61
N ALA A 25 -21.22 -5.04 -4.97
CA ALA A 25 -21.62 -4.34 -6.19
C ALA A 25 -21.21 -5.15 -7.44
N VAL A 26 -20.02 -5.73 -7.45
CA VAL A 26 -19.55 -6.57 -8.54
C VAL A 26 -20.43 -7.79 -8.70
N HIS A 27 -20.84 -8.43 -7.59
CA HIS A 27 -21.74 -9.56 -7.63
C HIS A 27 -23.11 -9.18 -8.22
N ARG A 28 -23.63 -8.00 -7.87
CA ARG A 28 -24.89 -7.51 -8.44
C ARG A 28 -24.82 -7.27 -9.94
N LEU A 29 -23.60 -7.02 -10.46
CA LEU A 29 -23.40 -6.89 -11.91
C LEU A 29 -23.30 -8.25 -12.62
N GLY A 30 -23.32 -9.34 -11.88
CA GLY A 30 -23.30 -10.69 -12.43
C GLY A 30 -21.94 -11.38 -12.38
N TYR A 31 -20.92 -10.76 -11.79
CA TYR A 31 -19.59 -11.33 -11.72
C TYR A 31 -19.38 -12.08 -10.40
N GLU A 32 -20.07 -13.19 -10.26
CA GLU A 32 -20.05 -13.97 -9.01
C GLU A 32 -18.77 -14.76 -8.80
N THR A 33 -17.92 -14.84 -9.82
CA THR A 33 -16.63 -15.53 -9.71
C THR A 33 -15.61 -14.74 -8.90
N VAL A 34 -15.87 -13.46 -8.62
CA VAL A 34 -14.99 -12.64 -7.79
C VAL A 34 -15.19 -13.03 -6.33
N GLU A 35 -14.16 -13.59 -5.72
CA GLU A 35 -14.25 -14.12 -4.36
C GLU A 35 -13.90 -13.09 -3.29
N ASP A 36 -13.01 -12.14 -3.61
CA ASP A 36 -12.60 -11.13 -2.66
C ASP A 36 -12.14 -9.88 -3.38
N ILE A 37 -12.33 -8.72 -2.73
CA ILE A 37 -11.82 -7.43 -3.22
C ILE A 37 -11.31 -6.68 -2.00
N ARG A 38 -10.09 -6.18 -2.11
CA ARG A 38 -9.47 -5.39 -1.06
C ARG A 38 -9.08 -4.04 -1.63
N ILE A 39 -9.34 -3.00 -0.87
CA ILE A 39 -8.99 -1.63 -1.26
C ILE A 39 -7.87 -1.15 -0.37
N GLY A 40 -6.88 -0.52 -0.96
CA GLY A 40 -5.75 0.01 -0.22
C GLY A 40 -5.31 1.35 -0.75
N LYS A 41 -4.22 1.84 -0.18
CA LYS A 41 -3.59 3.10 -0.59
C LYS A 41 -2.29 2.79 -1.31
N TYR A 42 -1.95 3.63 -2.28
CA TYR A 42 -0.71 3.53 -3.03
C TYR A 42 -0.03 4.89 -3.01
N PHE A 43 1.24 4.89 -2.62
CA PHE A 43 2.04 6.12 -2.56
C PHE A 43 3.24 6.00 -3.47
N GLU A 44 3.54 7.09 -4.18
CA GLU A 44 4.79 7.21 -4.94
C GLU A 44 5.62 8.31 -4.29
N ILE A 45 6.80 7.95 -3.84
CA ILE A 45 7.66 8.84 -3.08
C ILE A 45 9.02 8.96 -3.75
N GLN A 46 9.47 10.19 -3.97
CA GLN A 46 10.84 10.43 -4.44
C GLN A 46 11.67 10.85 -3.23
N VAL A 47 12.77 10.14 -3.01
CA VAL A 47 13.63 10.37 -1.86
C VAL A 47 15.02 10.76 -2.31
N SER A 48 15.50 11.89 -1.82
CA SER A 48 16.87 12.35 -2.05
C SER A 48 17.67 12.04 -0.78
N ALA A 49 18.26 10.86 -0.75
CA ALA A 49 19.01 10.38 0.39
C ALA A 49 20.06 9.38 -0.07
N GLU A 50 20.95 9.01 0.83
CA GLU A 50 21.93 7.96 0.55
C GLU A 50 21.25 6.58 0.62
N ALA A 51 21.80 5.64 -0.14
CA ALA A 51 21.22 4.30 -0.23
C ALA A 51 21.01 3.66 1.15
N SER A 52 21.95 3.87 2.07
CA SER A 52 21.86 3.28 3.41
C SER A 52 20.73 3.86 4.27
N ALA A 53 20.21 5.03 3.90
CA ALA A 53 19.19 5.72 4.68
C ALA A 53 17.77 5.57 4.11
N VAL A 54 17.63 5.13 2.87
CA VAL A 54 16.33 5.12 2.19
C VAL A 54 15.35 4.18 2.87
N GLU A 55 15.73 2.94 3.12
CA GLU A 55 14.84 1.96 3.75
C GLU A 55 14.37 2.43 5.12
N GLU A 56 15.30 2.89 5.95
CA GLU A 56 14.98 3.36 7.29
C GLU A 56 14.01 4.53 7.23
N THR A 57 14.24 5.48 6.33
CA THR A 57 13.36 6.64 6.16
C THR A 57 11.96 6.20 5.76
N ILE A 58 11.84 5.29 4.80
CA ILE A 58 10.54 4.82 4.31
C ILE A 58 9.80 4.05 5.40
N GLU A 59 10.48 3.16 6.12
CA GLU A 59 9.83 2.42 7.20
C GLU A 59 9.33 3.34 8.30
N GLU A 60 10.10 4.36 8.63
CA GLU A 60 9.70 5.34 9.64
C GLU A 60 8.46 6.12 9.20
N ILE A 61 8.44 6.58 7.94
CA ILE A 61 7.29 7.31 7.40
C ILE A 61 6.05 6.43 7.37
N CYS A 62 6.19 5.17 6.95
CA CYS A 62 5.08 4.23 6.91
C CYS A 62 4.52 3.98 8.30
N ASP A 63 5.38 3.72 9.27
CA ASP A 63 4.95 3.43 10.63
C ASP A 63 4.29 4.62 11.32
N LYS A 64 4.79 5.82 11.05
CA LYS A 64 4.33 7.02 11.75
C LYS A 64 3.16 7.72 11.08
N LEU A 65 3.01 7.57 9.77
CA LEU A 65 2.07 8.39 9.03
C LEU A 65 1.23 7.64 8.01
N LEU A 66 1.84 6.84 7.14
CA LEU A 66 1.15 6.31 5.97
C LEU A 66 0.23 5.15 6.30
N ALA A 67 0.57 4.35 7.28
CA ALA A 67 -0.21 3.18 7.67
C ALA A 67 -0.60 3.24 9.14
N ASN A 68 -1.81 2.77 9.44
CA ASN A 68 -2.23 2.54 10.82
C ASN A 68 -1.78 1.12 11.17
N VAL A 69 -0.64 1.01 11.86
CA VAL A 69 -0.01 -0.29 12.10
C VAL A 69 -0.83 -1.26 12.93
N LYS A 70 -1.90 -0.79 13.59
CA LYS A 70 -2.82 -1.65 14.32
C LYS A 70 -3.78 -2.37 13.39
N MET A 71 -4.18 -1.73 12.29
CA MET A 71 -5.20 -2.21 11.37
C MET A 71 -4.69 -2.52 9.99
N GLU A 72 -3.56 -1.91 9.60
CA GLU A 72 -3.04 -1.97 8.24
C GLU A 72 -1.63 -2.56 8.23
N THR A 73 -1.28 -3.12 7.08
CA THR A 73 0.08 -3.54 6.79
C THR A 73 0.56 -2.81 5.55
N TYR A 74 1.87 -2.78 5.33
CA TYR A 74 2.41 -2.14 4.15
C TYR A 74 3.57 -2.95 3.57
N ARG A 75 3.82 -2.71 2.29
CA ARG A 75 5.02 -3.17 1.61
C ARG A 75 5.51 -2.07 0.70
N TYR A 76 6.77 -2.13 0.32
CA TYR A 76 7.34 -1.11 -0.54
C TYR A 76 8.36 -1.70 -1.50
N GLU A 77 8.59 -0.98 -2.60
CA GLU A 77 9.59 -1.30 -3.61
C GLU A 77 10.44 -0.05 -3.82
N ILE A 78 11.76 -0.22 -3.84
CA ILE A 78 12.70 0.88 -3.98
C ILE A 78 13.44 0.73 -5.30
N GLU A 79 13.43 1.79 -6.12
CA GLU A 79 14.18 1.86 -7.36
C GLU A 79 15.14 3.03 -7.32
N GLN A 80 16.36 2.80 -7.75
CA GLN A 80 17.33 3.88 -7.89
C GLN A 80 17.13 4.53 -9.25
N LEU A 81 16.95 5.87 -9.25
CA LEU A 81 16.82 6.62 -10.49
C LEU A 81 18.20 7.06 -10.95
N GLU A 82 18.58 6.64 -12.16
CA GLU A 82 19.88 6.93 -12.73
C GLU A 82 19.81 8.11 -13.70
N GLY A 83 20.98 8.70 -13.96
CA GLY A 83 21.13 9.71 -15.01
C GLY A 83 20.51 11.05 -14.71
N ILE A 84 20.28 11.33 -13.48
CA ILE A 84 19.66 12.59 -13.08
C ILE A 84 20.64 13.51 -12.42
#